data_7376447fb8897800dda7db6615eac3a5
#
_entry.id   7376447fb8897800dda7db6615eac3a5
#
_cell.length_a   1.000
_cell.length_b   1.000
_cell.length_c   1.000
_cell.angle_alpha   90.00
_cell.angle_beta   90.00
_cell.angle_gamma   90.00
#
_symmetry.space_group_name_H-M   'P 1'
#
loop_
_entity.id
_entity.type
_entity.pdbx_description
1 polymer ?
#
loop_
_entity_poly.entity_id
_entity_poly.type
_entity_poly.pdbx_seq_one_letter_code
_entity_poly.pdbx_strand_id
1 'polypeptide(L)'
;MSNRKNGIINMKTIINPSKKDWASILTRPTKTVEDIEETVTKIFNDIQKNKDQAVNKYTELFDGVKIKNSIVSEEEIKEASALVPEKLRDAIQLAKRNIHKFHEAQQTSTVFVETTQGVSCWQEKRPIQKVGLYIPGGTAPLFSTVLMLAVPAQIAGCKEIVLCSPPNKEGKIHPAILYAATLCGVTTIIKVGGIQAIAAYTFGPENI
;
A
#
# COMPACT_ATOMS: atom_id res chain seq x y z
N MET A 1 -7.17 -12.72 -33.73
CA MET A 1 -8.59 -12.29 -33.63
C MET A 1 -9.03 -12.49 -32.18
N SER A 2 -9.02 -11.45 -31.37
CA SER A 2 -9.30 -11.51 -29.94
C SER A 2 -10.80 -11.27 -29.70
N ASN A 3 -11.51 -12.30 -29.27
CA ASN A 3 -12.90 -12.21 -28.83
C ASN A 3 -12.98 -11.51 -27.47
N ARG A 4 -13.09 -10.18 -27.46
CA ARG A 4 -13.57 -9.47 -26.27
C ARG A 4 -15.06 -9.71 -26.14
N LYS A 5 -15.47 -10.63 -25.28
CA LYS A 5 -16.86 -10.70 -24.82
C LYS A 5 -17.15 -9.43 -24.02
N ASN A 6 -17.88 -8.52 -24.62
CA ASN A 6 -18.51 -7.41 -23.91
C ASN A 6 -19.53 -8.00 -22.92
N GLY A 7 -19.12 -8.16 -21.68
CA GLY A 7 -20.05 -8.46 -20.58
C GLY A 7 -20.93 -7.25 -20.36
N ILE A 8 -22.17 -7.29 -20.84
CA ILE A 8 -23.21 -6.34 -20.47
C ILE A 8 -23.40 -6.52 -18.96
N ILE A 9 -22.95 -5.54 -18.18
CA ILE A 9 -23.26 -5.50 -16.75
C ILE A 9 -24.75 -5.21 -16.64
N ASN A 10 -25.56 -6.26 -16.43
CA ASN A 10 -26.98 -6.11 -16.16
C ASN A 10 -27.15 -5.43 -14.80
N MET A 11 -27.35 -4.13 -14.81
CA MET A 11 -27.66 -3.35 -13.62
C MET A 11 -29.09 -3.70 -13.16
N LYS A 12 -29.22 -4.32 -11.98
CA LYS A 12 -30.50 -4.62 -11.38
C LYS A 12 -31.00 -3.40 -10.63
N THR A 13 -32.09 -2.79 -11.08
CA THR A 13 -32.74 -1.70 -10.36
C THR A 13 -33.81 -2.28 -9.44
N ILE A 14 -33.77 -1.90 -8.17
CA ILE A 14 -34.73 -2.33 -7.14
C ILE A 14 -35.38 -1.07 -6.60
N ILE A 15 -36.72 -0.97 -6.75
CA ILE A 15 -37.50 0.19 -6.35
C ILE A 15 -38.42 -0.19 -5.18
N ASN A 16 -38.31 0.53 -4.05
CA ASN A 16 -39.14 0.32 -2.84
C ASN A 16 -39.20 -1.13 -2.35
N PRO A 17 -38.04 -1.79 -2.11
CA PRO A 17 -38.05 -3.17 -1.65
C PRO A 17 -38.72 -3.31 -0.29
N SER A 18 -39.39 -4.43 -0.06
CA SER A 18 -39.97 -4.72 1.27
C SER A 18 -38.86 -4.94 2.31
N LYS A 19 -39.16 -4.63 3.59
CA LYS A 19 -38.16 -4.81 4.67
C LYS A 19 -37.60 -6.23 4.77
N LYS A 20 -38.42 -7.24 4.44
CA LYS A 20 -37.96 -8.67 4.42
C LYS A 20 -36.86 -8.95 3.40
N ASP A 21 -36.78 -8.13 2.33
CA ASP A 21 -35.80 -8.34 1.26
C ASP A 21 -34.49 -7.58 1.52
N TRP A 22 -34.44 -6.68 2.52
CA TRP A 22 -33.29 -5.84 2.79
C TRP A 22 -32.03 -6.63 3.12
N ALA A 23 -32.14 -7.69 3.93
CA ALA A 23 -30.99 -8.51 4.31
C ALA A 23 -30.30 -9.10 3.06
N SER A 24 -31.07 -9.64 2.10
CA SER A 24 -30.52 -10.21 0.88
C SER A 24 -29.99 -9.17 -0.09
N ILE A 25 -30.65 -8.00 -0.18
CA ILE A 25 -30.24 -6.89 -1.08
C ILE A 25 -28.97 -6.22 -0.56
N LEU A 26 -28.81 -6.09 0.76
CA LEU A 26 -27.68 -5.42 1.41
C LEU A 26 -26.49 -6.36 1.66
N THR A 27 -26.63 -7.66 1.41
CA THR A 27 -25.52 -8.60 1.51
C THR A 27 -24.43 -8.22 0.52
N ARG A 28 -23.23 -7.97 1.03
CA ARG A 28 -22.08 -7.67 0.18
C ARG A 28 -21.66 -8.93 -0.59
N PRO A 29 -21.47 -8.88 -1.91
CA PRO A 29 -21.00 -10.02 -2.71
C PRO A 29 -19.49 -10.22 -2.54
N THR A 30 -18.99 -10.21 -1.32
CA THR A 30 -17.59 -10.41 -0.98
C THR A 30 -17.44 -11.74 -0.24
N LYS A 31 -16.32 -12.40 -0.47
CA LYS A 31 -15.92 -13.55 0.35
C LYS A 31 -15.80 -13.10 1.81
N THR A 32 -16.26 -13.92 2.73
CA THR A 32 -16.07 -13.68 4.16
C THR A 32 -14.60 -13.87 4.53
N VAL A 33 -14.22 -13.41 5.74
CA VAL A 33 -12.86 -13.63 6.24
C VAL A 33 -12.56 -15.14 6.30
N GLU A 34 -13.53 -15.94 6.70
CA GLU A 34 -13.41 -17.40 6.78
C GLU A 34 -13.09 -18.05 5.42
N ASP A 35 -13.64 -17.51 4.32
CA ASP A 35 -13.40 -18.05 2.95
C ASP A 35 -11.93 -17.90 2.49
N ILE A 36 -11.18 -16.98 3.07
CA ILE A 36 -9.79 -16.70 2.68
C ILE A 36 -8.77 -17.05 3.76
N GLU A 37 -9.20 -17.29 5.00
CA GLU A 37 -8.34 -17.50 6.17
C GLU A 37 -7.38 -18.68 5.97
N GLU A 38 -7.85 -19.80 5.46
CA GLU A 38 -7.02 -20.96 5.18
C GLU A 38 -5.90 -20.64 4.17
N THR A 39 -6.24 -19.91 3.11
CA THR A 39 -5.26 -19.50 2.09
C THR A 39 -4.23 -18.54 2.66
N VAL A 40 -4.67 -17.55 3.43
CA VAL A 40 -3.79 -16.57 4.09
C VAL A 40 -2.85 -17.27 5.05
N THR A 41 -3.39 -18.12 5.93
CA THR A 41 -2.60 -18.88 6.93
C THR A 41 -1.54 -19.75 6.26
N LYS A 42 -1.89 -20.45 5.16
CA LYS A 42 -0.94 -21.27 4.41
C LYS A 42 0.21 -20.44 3.84
N ILE A 43 -0.08 -19.28 3.25
CA ILE A 43 0.93 -18.40 2.67
C ILE A 43 1.83 -17.81 3.78
N PHE A 44 1.23 -17.36 4.89
CA PHE A 44 1.98 -16.84 6.03
C PHE A 44 2.94 -17.88 6.60
N ASN A 45 2.48 -19.11 6.84
CA ASN A 45 3.31 -20.20 7.35
C ASN A 45 4.45 -20.57 6.39
N ASP A 46 4.17 -20.58 5.06
CA ASP A 46 5.19 -20.87 4.06
C ASP A 46 6.27 -19.77 4.04
N ILE A 47 5.88 -18.49 4.10
CA ILE A 47 6.83 -17.37 4.11
C ILE A 47 7.61 -17.32 5.42
N GLN A 48 6.98 -17.59 6.55
CA GLN A 48 7.67 -17.66 7.84
C GLN A 48 8.81 -18.71 7.80
N LYS A 49 8.56 -19.85 7.16
CA LYS A 49 9.51 -20.97 7.08
C LYS A 49 10.55 -20.78 5.97
N ASN A 50 10.12 -20.41 4.78
CA ASN A 50 10.93 -20.45 3.55
C ASN A 50 11.34 -19.06 3.04
N LYS A 51 11.02 -17.99 3.80
CA LYS A 51 11.51 -16.62 3.58
C LYS A 51 11.38 -16.17 2.11
N ASP A 52 12.45 -15.60 1.55
CA ASP A 52 12.49 -15.05 0.17
C ASP A 52 12.10 -16.07 -0.89
N GLN A 53 12.40 -17.34 -0.70
CA GLN A 53 12.02 -18.40 -1.63
C GLN A 53 10.49 -18.51 -1.76
N ALA A 54 9.77 -18.43 -0.64
CA ALA A 54 8.31 -18.45 -0.64
C ALA A 54 7.73 -17.14 -1.21
N VAL A 55 8.31 -15.99 -0.89
CA VAL A 55 7.90 -14.69 -1.46
C VAL A 55 8.00 -14.74 -2.98
N ASN A 56 9.12 -15.18 -3.52
CA ASN A 56 9.34 -15.29 -4.97
C ASN A 56 8.36 -16.29 -5.64
N LYS A 57 8.11 -17.42 -5.00
CA LYS A 57 7.13 -18.42 -5.45
C LYS A 57 5.73 -17.83 -5.57
N TYR A 58 5.27 -17.09 -4.57
CA TYR A 58 3.94 -16.50 -4.59
C TYR A 58 3.86 -15.28 -5.52
N THR A 59 4.93 -14.52 -5.68
CA THR A 59 5.02 -13.46 -6.69
C THR A 59 4.91 -14.03 -8.10
N GLU A 60 5.59 -15.13 -8.40
CA GLU A 60 5.44 -15.82 -9.69
C GLU A 60 4.00 -16.36 -9.88
N LEU A 61 3.42 -16.93 -8.83
CA LEU A 61 2.07 -17.52 -8.88
C LEU A 61 0.97 -16.47 -9.09
N PHE A 62 1.03 -15.33 -8.39
CA PHE A 62 -0.05 -14.34 -8.37
C PHE A 62 0.17 -13.19 -9.34
N ASP A 63 1.40 -12.74 -9.50
CA ASP A 63 1.75 -11.61 -10.37
C ASP A 63 2.22 -12.09 -11.77
N GLY A 64 2.52 -13.39 -11.90
CA GLY A 64 2.88 -14.02 -13.19
C GLY A 64 4.27 -13.61 -13.69
N VAL A 65 5.17 -13.23 -12.80
CA VAL A 65 6.52 -12.77 -13.13
C VAL A 65 7.57 -13.31 -12.16
N LYS A 66 8.71 -13.75 -12.71
CA LYS A 66 9.91 -14.12 -11.93
C LYS A 66 10.76 -12.90 -11.68
N ILE A 67 10.97 -12.58 -10.41
CA ILE A 67 11.80 -11.45 -9.99
C ILE A 67 13.12 -11.98 -9.44
N LYS A 68 14.23 -11.52 -10.02
CA LYS A 68 15.57 -11.86 -9.53
C LYS A 68 15.99 -10.99 -8.34
N ASN A 69 15.61 -9.71 -8.38
CA ASN A 69 15.84 -8.75 -7.30
C ASN A 69 14.52 -8.05 -7.00
N SER A 70 14.00 -8.26 -5.81
CA SER A 70 12.76 -7.65 -5.35
C SER A 70 12.92 -6.16 -5.00
N ILE A 71 14.10 -5.71 -4.61
CA ILE A 71 14.38 -4.31 -4.31
C ILE A 71 14.53 -3.54 -5.62
N VAL A 72 13.88 -2.38 -5.70
CA VAL A 72 14.03 -1.44 -6.81
C VAL A 72 15.35 -0.71 -6.67
N SER A 73 16.19 -0.70 -7.72
CA SER A 73 17.48 -0.01 -7.68
C SER A 73 17.32 1.50 -7.91
N GLU A 74 18.37 2.26 -7.57
CA GLU A 74 18.41 3.70 -7.82
C GLU A 74 18.35 4.02 -9.32
N GLU A 75 18.93 3.17 -10.16
CA GLU A 75 18.87 3.28 -11.61
C GLU A 75 17.43 3.10 -12.11
N GLU A 76 16.72 2.07 -11.64
CA GLU A 76 15.31 1.87 -11.98
C GLU A 76 14.45 3.08 -11.57
N ILE A 77 14.70 3.68 -10.41
CA ILE A 77 14.02 4.89 -9.93
C ILE A 77 14.30 6.08 -10.84
N LYS A 78 15.58 6.28 -11.21
CA LYS A 78 16.00 7.38 -12.07
C LYS A 78 15.39 7.27 -13.46
N GLU A 79 15.47 6.09 -14.08
CA GLU A 79 14.87 5.82 -15.39
C GLU A 79 13.35 6.04 -15.37
N ALA A 80 12.67 5.47 -14.38
CA ALA A 80 11.22 5.61 -14.24
C ALA A 80 10.80 7.06 -14.02
N SER A 81 11.54 7.81 -13.20
CA SER A 81 11.26 9.23 -12.96
C SER A 81 11.38 10.05 -14.25
N ALA A 82 12.29 9.72 -15.15
CA ALA A 82 12.41 10.38 -16.45
C ALA A 82 11.20 10.14 -17.37
N LEU A 83 10.50 9.01 -17.20
CA LEU A 83 9.34 8.65 -18.01
C LEU A 83 8.03 9.35 -17.56
N VAL A 84 8.01 10.01 -16.39
CA VAL A 84 6.81 10.71 -15.90
C VAL A 84 6.69 12.06 -16.62
N PRO A 85 5.59 12.33 -17.35
CA PRO A 85 5.38 13.61 -18.02
C PRO A 85 5.41 14.79 -17.05
N GLU A 86 5.96 15.93 -17.47
CA GLU A 86 6.10 17.13 -16.64
C GLU A 86 4.76 17.57 -16.01
N LYS A 87 3.70 17.65 -16.80
CA LYS A 87 2.36 17.97 -16.31
C LYS A 87 1.89 17.05 -15.18
N LEU A 88 2.24 15.75 -15.23
CA LEU A 88 1.90 14.79 -14.18
C LEU A 88 2.78 14.98 -12.95
N ARG A 89 4.07 15.31 -13.12
CA ARG A 89 4.95 15.64 -11.99
C ARG A 89 4.43 16.85 -11.21
N ASP A 90 4.02 17.91 -11.92
CA ASP A 90 3.48 19.11 -11.30
C ASP A 90 2.20 18.82 -10.51
N ALA A 91 1.32 18.00 -11.07
CA ALA A 91 0.09 17.58 -10.41
C ALA A 91 0.38 16.75 -9.14
N ILE A 92 1.34 15.81 -9.20
CA ILE A 92 1.77 15.00 -8.04
C ILE A 92 2.39 15.89 -6.96
N GLN A 93 3.24 16.85 -7.35
CA GLN A 93 3.85 17.80 -6.40
C GLN A 93 2.80 18.70 -5.74
N LEU A 94 1.83 19.18 -6.51
CA LEU A 94 0.70 19.97 -5.95
C LEU A 94 -0.10 19.14 -4.95
N ALA A 95 -0.46 17.91 -5.32
CA ALA A 95 -1.19 17.00 -4.44
C ALA A 95 -0.38 16.72 -3.15
N LYS A 96 0.92 16.46 -3.25
CA LYS A 96 1.81 16.30 -2.08
C LYS A 96 1.75 17.52 -1.16
N ARG A 97 1.88 18.73 -1.70
CA ARG A 97 1.82 19.97 -0.89
C ARG A 97 0.48 20.10 -0.15
N ASN A 98 -0.63 19.80 -0.83
CA ASN A 98 -1.96 19.89 -0.24
C ASN A 98 -2.15 18.87 0.89
N ILE A 99 -1.73 17.62 0.66
CA ILE A 99 -1.78 16.54 1.66
C ILE A 99 -0.87 16.89 2.85
N HIS A 100 0.34 17.36 2.59
CA HIS A 100 1.29 17.75 3.63
C HIS A 100 0.69 18.86 4.52
N LYS A 101 0.21 19.94 3.91
CA LYS A 101 -0.41 21.07 4.64
C LYS A 101 -1.55 20.62 5.55
N PHE A 102 -2.39 19.71 5.06
CA PHE A 102 -3.51 19.18 5.84
C PHE A 102 -3.05 18.33 7.03
N HIS A 103 -2.14 17.39 6.79
CA HIS A 103 -1.66 16.50 7.85
C HIS A 103 -0.72 17.19 8.85
N GLU A 104 0.06 18.17 8.41
CA GLU A 104 0.86 19.00 9.30
C GLU A 104 -0.01 19.76 10.32
N ALA A 105 -1.15 20.29 9.88
CA ALA A 105 -2.10 20.97 10.76
C ALA A 105 -2.80 20.04 11.77
N GLN A 106 -2.70 18.71 11.61
CA GLN A 106 -3.23 17.72 12.56
C GLN A 106 -2.26 17.41 13.71
N GLN A 107 -1.03 17.92 13.64
CA GLN A 107 -0.09 17.77 14.75
C GLN A 107 -0.60 18.56 15.96
N THR A 108 -0.64 17.91 17.11
CA THR A 108 -1.06 18.54 18.37
C THR A 108 0.15 18.69 19.29
N SER A 109 0.18 19.76 20.08
CA SER A 109 1.20 19.97 21.10
C SER A 109 1.21 18.85 22.15
N THR A 110 2.36 18.69 22.82
CA THR A 110 2.47 17.82 24.00
C THR A 110 1.57 18.36 25.10
N VAL A 111 0.76 17.48 25.69
CA VAL A 111 -0.04 17.80 26.87
C VAL A 111 0.86 17.60 28.08
N PHE A 112 0.96 18.63 28.93
CA PHE A 112 1.66 18.58 30.22
C PHE A 112 0.76 19.21 31.27
N VAL A 113 0.49 18.50 32.36
CA VAL A 113 -0.42 18.94 33.42
C VAL A 113 0.15 18.55 34.77
N GLU A 114 0.24 19.51 35.67
CA GLU A 114 0.43 19.24 37.11
C GLU A 114 -0.94 18.96 37.71
N THR A 115 -1.22 17.71 38.05
CA THR A 115 -2.53 17.27 38.54
C THR A 115 -2.74 17.56 40.02
N THR A 116 -1.65 17.60 40.78
CA THR A 116 -1.56 18.07 42.17
C THR A 116 -0.14 18.50 42.43
N GLN A 117 0.12 19.27 43.48
CA GLN A 117 1.43 19.79 43.78
C GLN A 117 2.52 18.71 43.81
N GLY A 118 3.51 18.83 42.93
CA GLY A 118 4.62 17.90 42.79
C GLY A 118 4.35 16.65 41.94
N VAL A 119 3.14 16.53 41.35
CA VAL A 119 2.79 15.42 40.45
C VAL A 119 2.50 15.92 39.05
N SER A 120 3.42 15.69 38.12
CA SER A 120 3.32 16.08 36.73
C SER A 120 2.99 14.88 35.85
N CYS A 121 1.98 15.04 34.99
CA CYS A 121 1.57 14.06 33.99
C CYS A 121 1.72 14.66 32.61
N TRP A 122 2.20 13.87 31.66
CA TRP A 122 2.34 14.31 30.28
C TRP A 122 2.03 13.21 29.28
N GLN A 123 1.67 13.62 28.06
CA GLN A 123 1.48 12.73 26.92
C GLN A 123 2.62 12.94 25.94
N GLU A 124 3.36 11.88 25.66
CA GLU A 124 4.44 11.89 24.67
C GLU A 124 4.00 11.17 23.39
N LYS A 125 4.25 11.81 22.23
CA LYS A 125 4.00 11.25 20.91
C LYS A 125 5.32 10.84 20.31
N ARG A 126 5.44 9.56 19.95
CA ARG A 126 6.63 9.02 19.31
C ARG A 126 6.27 8.39 17.97
N PRO A 127 7.05 8.62 16.90
CA PRO A 127 6.85 7.93 15.64
C PRO A 127 7.17 6.44 15.77
N ILE A 128 6.49 5.63 14.96
CA ILE A 128 6.94 4.27 14.68
C ILE A 128 8.21 4.38 13.83
N GLN A 129 9.29 3.71 14.22
CA GLN A 129 10.60 3.89 13.57
C GLN A 129 10.63 3.37 12.14
N LYS A 130 10.00 2.21 11.89
CA LYS A 130 9.94 1.53 10.60
C LYS A 130 8.49 1.25 10.24
N VAL A 131 8.06 1.68 9.07
CA VAL A 131 6.69 1.46 8.59
C VAL A 131 6.70 0.82 7.21
N GLY A 132 5.81 -0.15 7.00
CA GLY A 132 5.55 -0.76 5.71
C GLY A 132 4.31 -0.17 5.06
N LEU A 133 4.44 0.33 3.84
CA LEU A 133 3.35 0.84 3.03
C LEU A 133 3.02 -0.15 1.92
N TYR A 134 1.75 -0.49 1.76
CA TYR A 134 1.31 -1.37 0.70
C TYR A 134 0.49 -0.59 -0.34
N ILE A 135 0.95 -0.62 -1.59
CA ILE A 135 0.27 0.00 -2.72
C ILE A 135 -0.28 -1.09 -3.62
N PRO A 136 -1.60 -1.28 -3.67
CA PRO A 136 -2.18 -2.34 -4.49
C PRO A 136 -1.90 -2.10 -5.97
N GLY A 137 -1.75 -3.19 -6.71
CA GLY A 137 -1.74 -3.19 -8.17
C GLY A 137 -3.15 -2.98 -8.71
N GLY A 138 -3.26 -2.85 -10.03
CA GLY A 138 -4.56 -2.72 -10.69
C GLY A 138 -4.45 -2.11 -12.08
N THR A 139 -5.58 -1.71 -12.64
CA THR A 139 -5.67 -1.14 -13.99
C THR A 139 -5.16 0.31 -14.06
N ALA A 140 -5.05 1.00 -12.92
CA ALA A 140 -4.53 2.36 -12.85
C ALA A 140 -3.44 2.46 -11.76
N PRO A 141 -2.38 3.25 -11.96
CA PRO A 141 -1.33 3.43 -10.96
C PRO A 141 -1.85 4.27 -9.79
N LEU A 142 -1.81 3.70 -8.59
CA LEU A 142 -2.31 4.34 -7.37
C LEU A 142 -1.25 5.22 -6.69
N PHE A 143 -0.63 6.14 -7.46
CA PHE A 143 0.35 7.08 -6.90
C PHE A 143 -0.25 8.04 -5.85
N SER A 144 -1.55 8.30 -5.91
CA SER A 144 -2.25 9.07 -4.87
C SER A 144 -2.23 8.35 -3.52
N THR A 145 -2.36 7.02 -3.51
CA THR A 145 -2.24 6.21 -2.30
C THR A 145 -0.83 6.31 -1.70
N VAL A 146 0.21 6.36 -2.55
CA VAL A 146 1.59 6.62 -2.08
C VAL A 146 1.64 7.94 -1.31
N LEU A 147 1.09 9.02 -1.87
CA LEU A 147 1.07 10.33 -1.21
C LEU A 147 0.31 10.29 0.12
N MET A 148 -0.88 9.66 0.13
CA MET A 148 -1.74 9.60 1.32
C MET A 148 -1.13 8.76 2.46
N LEU A 149 -0.23 7.84 2.17
CA LEU A 149 0.43 7.01 3.19
C LEU A 149 1.81 7.54 3.57
N ALA A 150 2.64 7.89 2.58
CA ALA A 150 4.03 8.27 2.82
C ALA A 150 4.16 9.69 3.41
N VAL A 151 3.31 10.64 3.01
CA VAL A 151 3.36 12.00 3.56
C VAL A 151 3.06 12.02 5.07
N PRO A 152 1.97 11.39 5.57
CA PRO A 152 1.75 11.29 7.01
C PRO A 152 2.86 10.55 7.77
N ALA A 153 3.43 9.48 7.19
CA ALA A 153 4.55 8.76 7.79
C ALA A 153 5.79 9.67 7.94
N GLN A 154 6.08 10.48 6.92
CA GLN A 154 7.17 11.47 6.95
C GLN A 154 6.93 12.54 8.01
N ILE A 155 5.71 13.12 8.06
CA ILE A 155 5.34 14.14 9.05
C ILE A 155 5.40 13.59 10.48
N ALA A 156 5.01 12.32 10.67
CA ALA A 156 5.12 11.65 11.96
C ALA A 156 6.57 11.41 12.42
N GLY A 157 7.55 11.49 11.50
CA GLY A 157 8.98 11.29 11.79
C GLY A 157 9.42 9.84 11.70
N CYS A 158 8.71 8.99 10.94
CA CYS A 158 9.16 7.62 10.64
C CYS A 158 10.50 7.68 9.89
N LYS A 159 11.52 6.96 10.40
CA LYS A 159 12.87 7.00 9.82
C LYS A 159 13.03 6.07 8.62
N GLU A 160 12.39 4.92 8.68
CA GLU A 160 12.42 3.92 7.60
C GLU A 160 10.99 3.74 7.08
N ILE A 161 10.81 4.04 5.81
CA ILE A 161 9.52 3.91 5.11
C ILE A 161 9.75 2.94 3.96
N VAL A 162 9.27 1.72 4.10
CA VAL A 162 9.36 0.66 3.09
C VAL A 162 8.03 0.59 2.33
N LEU A 163 8.09 0.55 1.00
CA LEU A 163 6.90 0.48 0.16
C LEU A 163 6.92 -0.81 -0.66
N CYS A 164 5.85 -1.61 -0.56
CA CYS A 164 5.60 -2.74 -1.43
C CYS A 164 4.52 -2.40 -2.46
N SER A 165 4.76 -2.80 -3.70
CA SER A 165 3.77 -2.76 -4.78
C SER A 165 4.00 -3.93 -5.73
N PRO A 166 2.94 -4.59 -6.23
CA PRO A 166 3.11 -5.68 -7.18
C PRO A 166 3.75 -5.16 -8.47
N PRO A 167 4.71 -5.93 -9.03
CA PRO A 167 5.29 -5.62 -10.32
C PRO A 167 4.31 -5.89 -11.46
N ASN A 168 4.54 -5.26 -12.59
CA ASN A 168 3.90 -5.62 -13.85
C ASN A 168 4.55 -6.89 -14.45
N LYS A 169 4.08 -7.32 -15.63
CA LYS A 169 4.59 -8.52 -16.30
C LYS A 169 6.04 -8.42 -16.75
N GLU A 170 6.57 -7.21 -16.86
CA GLU A 170 7.97 -6.92 -17.15
C GLU A 170 8.83 -6.85 -15.86
N GLY A 171 8.25 -7.13 -14.69
CA GLY A 171 8.94 -7.09 -13.41
C GLY A 171 9.24 -5.67 -12.90
N LYS A 172 8.51 -4.67 -13.39
CA LYS A 172 8.70 -3.25 -13.05
C LYS A 172 7.51 -2.67 -12.32
N ILE A 173 7.76 -1.69 -11.45
CA ILE A 173 6.72 -0.86 -10.85
C ILE A 173 6.43 0.34 -11.76
N HIS A 174 5.18 0.79 -11.76
CA HIS A 174 4.76 1.91 -12.61
C HIS A 174 5.55 3.20 -12.29
N PRO A 175 6.06 3.94 -13.30
CA PRO A 175 6.91 5.12 -13.12
C PRO A 175 6.33 6.18 -12.18
N ALA A 176 5.03 6.47 -12.26
CA ALA A 176 4.40 7.46 -11.39
C ALA A 176 4.38 7.03 -9.91
N ILE A 177 4.34 5.72 -9.61
CA ILE A 177 4.44 5.19 -8.24
C ILE A 177 5.86 5.42 -7.72
N LEU A 178 6.89 5.06 -8.52
CA LEU A 178 8.30 5.26 -8.15
C LEU A 178 8.61 6.75 -7.93
N TYR A 179 8.15 7.61 -8.84
CA TYR A 179 8.30 9.06 -8.69
C TYR A 179 7.65 9.59 -7.42
N ALA A 180 6.40 9.22 -7.14
CA ALA A 180 5.69 9.66 -5.94
C ALA A 180 6.36 9.15 -4.66
N ALA A 181 6.82 7.90 -4.64
CA ALA A 181 7.52 7.29 -3.51
C ALA A 181 8.82 8.04 -3.19
N THR A 182 9.66 8.29 -4.22
CA THR A 182 10.90 9.05 -4.08
C THR A 182 10.64 10.47 -3.61
N LEU A 183 9.65 11.15 -4.20
CA LEU A 183 9.24 12.50 -3.81
C LEU A 183 8.82 12.58 -2.34
N CYS A 184 8.25 11.50 -1.78
CA CYS A 184 7.81 11.40 -0.38
C CYS A 184 8.83 10.78 0.57
N GLY A 185 10.09 10.60 0.15
CA GLY A 185 11.16 10.10 1.02
C GLY A 185 10.99 8.65 1.44
N VAL A 186 10.34 7.81 0.62
CA VAL A 186 10.33 6.36 0.81
C VAL A 186 11.77 5.85 0.72
N THR A 187 12.21 5.10 1.73
CA THR A 187 13.61 4.66 1.85
C THR A 187 13.91 3.40 1.05
N THR A 188 12.92 2.52 0.90
CA THR A 188 13.07 1.26 0.19
C THR A 188 11.79 0.93 -0.56
N ILE A 189 11.91 0.53 -1.81
CA ILE A 189 10.76 0.13 -2.65
C ILE A 189 10.96 -1.33 -3.08
N ILE A 190 9.92 -2.15 -2.91
CA ILE A 190 9.98 -3.59 -3.12
C ILE A 190 8.90 -4.03 -4.10
N LYS A 191 9.30 -4.82 -5.09
CA LYS A 191 8.47 -5.37 -6.16
C LYS A 191 7.73 -6.63 -5.70
N VAL A 192 6.88 -6.49 -4.71
CA VAL A 192 6.07 -7.60 -4.15
C VAL A 192 4.67 -7.08 -3.87
N GLY A 193 3.65 -7.84 -4.26
CA GLY A 193 2.25 -7.54 -4.05
C GLY A 193 1.55 -8.54 -3.13
N GLY A 194 0.22 -8.43 -3.00
CA GLY A 194 -0.65 -9.42 -2.40
C GLY A 194 -0.38 -9.77 -0.93
N ILE A 195 -0.84 -10.95 -0.55
CA ILE A 195 -0.70 -11.51 0.81
C ILE A 195 0.77 -11.69 1.17
N GLN A 196 1.60 -12.08 0.19
CA GLN A 196 3.03 -12.32 0.39
C GLN A 196 3.80 -11.06 0.79
N ALA A 197 3.38 -9.88 0.36
CA ALA A 197 4.00 -8.62 0.80
C ALA A 197 3.77 -8.38 2.30
N ILE A 198 2.54 -8.60 2.77
CA ILE A 198 2.19 -8.42 4.19
C ILE A 198 2.87 -9.46 5.06
N ALA A 199 2.93 -10.72 4.60
CA ALA A 199 3.65 -11.77 5.31
C ALA A 199 5.16 -11.48 5.37
N ALA A 200 5.73 -10.92 4.30
CA ALA A 200 7.12 -10.50 4.26
C ALA A 200 7.42 -9.37 5.27
N TYR A 201 6.56 -8.36 5.37
CA TYR A 201 6.67 -7.32 6.41
C TYR A 201 6.61 -7.90 7.83
N THR A 202 5.79 -8.96 8.02
CA THR A 202 5.60 -9.58 9.33
C THR A 202 6.80 -10.42 9.76
N PHE A 203 7.41 -11.17 8.86
CA PHE A 203 8.42 -12.18 9.19
C PHE A 203 9.85 -11.79 8.80
N GLY A 204 10.06 -10.66 8.13
CA GLY A 204 11.36 -10.14 7.78
C GLY A 204 12.22 -11.14 6.99
N PRO A 205 11.90 -11.51 5.75
CA PRO A 205 12.84 -12.17 4.87
C PRO A 205 14.07 -11.29 4.64
N GLU A 206 15.19 -11.89 4.20
CA GLU A 206 16.51 -11.24 4.17
C GLU A 206 16.57 -9.95 3.34
N ASN A 207 15.66 -9.82 2.37
CA ASN A 207 15.62 -8.68 1.43
C ASN A 207 14.42 -7.75 1.64
N ILE A 208 13.66 -7.86 2.75
CA ILE A 208 12.49 -7.00 3.04
C ILE A 208 12.50 -6.51 4.49
#